data_137a9e31e3ed18824bb44506044e1bc9
#
_entry.id   137a9e31e3ed18824bb44506044e1bc9
#
_cell.length_a   1.000
_cell.length_b   1.000
_cell.length_c   1.000
_cell.angle_alpha   90.00
_cell.angle_beta   90.00
_cell.angle_gamma   90.00
#
_symmetry.space_group_name_H-M   'P 1'
#
loop_
_entity.id
_entity.type
_entity.pdbx_description
1 polymer ?
#
loop_
_entity_poly.entity_id
_entity_poly.type
_entity_poly.pdbx_seq_one_letter_code
_entity_poly.pdbx_strand_id
1 'polypeptide(L)'
;MTQVEETHPTYPALRSGQYAFFFDVDGTLAAIQSRPEAVFIPQQVIAQLQQLSDHCQGALALVSGRPITQLDALAAPWHGPAAGVHGAERRNAQGELHRISLPAEVEQALRQELQDAMAGWPGTQLEVKGMAFALHYRQAMQHEQDVMRLAEQSVKRFPGLALQPGKCVVEIKPAGIDKGAAISDLMQQAPFAGRTPVFIGDDLTDEKGFVAVNAQQGISIKVGEGSSQAHYRLTDVDAVYGWLEKTLLLLEQDNVGKEFRL
;
A
#
# COMPACT_ATOMS: atom_id res chain seq x y z
N MET A 1 -21.63 3.50 -36.99
CA MET A 1 -20.70 3.78 -35.87
C MET A 1 -21.43 3.39 -34.60
N THR A 2 -21.25 2.16 -34.18
CA THR A 2 -21.83 1.60 -32.96
C THR A 2 -20.94 2.04 -31.80
N GLN A 3 -21.46 2.88 -30.91
CA GLN A 3 -20.81 3.17 -29.62
C GLN A 3 -20.80 1.86 -28.84
N VAL A 4 -19.60 1.36 -28.58
CA VAL A 4 -19.39 0.31 -27.57
C VAL A 4 -19.54 1.01 -26.23
N GLU A 5 -20.69 0.85 -25.58
CA GLU A 5 -20.83 1.15 -24.15
C GLU A 5 -19.81 0.26 -23.41
N GLU A 6 -18.73 0.86 -22.94
CA GLU A 6 -17.87 0.24 -21.93
C GLU A 6 -18.72 0.04 -20.68
N THR A 7 -19.26 -1.15 -20.53
CA THR A 7 -19.89 -1.58 -19.27
C THR A 7 -18.77 -1.70 -18.23
N HIS A 8 -18.57 -0.63 -17.45
CA HIS A 8 -17.76 -0.69 -16.25
C HIS A 8 -18.33 -1.80 -15.35
N PRO A 9 -17.49 -2.75 -14.90
CA PRO A 9 -17.97 -3.79 -14.02
C PRO A 9 -18.61 -3.16 -12.79
N THR A 10 -19.89 -3.45 -12.57
CA THR A 10 -20.62 -3.00 -11.39
C THR A 10 -19.99 -3.67 -10.17
N TYR A 11 -19.45 -2.87 -9.25
CA TYR A 11 -18.94 -3.37 -7.98
C TYR A 11 -20.08 -4.07 -7.22
N PRO A 12 -19.79 -5.20 -6.52
CA PRO A 12 -20.80 -5.82 -5.69
C PRO A 12 -21.26 -4.85 -4.61
N ALA A 13 -22.56 -4.84 -4.30
CA ALA A 13 -23.08 -4.02 -3.23
C ALA A 13 -22.42 -4.39 -1.90
N LEU A 14 -21.71 -3.44 -1.30
CA LEU A 14 -21.02 -3.63 -0.03
C LEU A 14 -22.02 -3.52 1.13
N ARG A 15 -21.92 -4.43 2.11
CA ARG A 15 -22.79 -4.46 3.28
C ARG A 15 -21.99 -4.19 4.55
N SER A 16 -22.58 -3.42 5.49
CA SER A 16 -21.97 -3.13 6.77
C SER A 16 -21.52 -4.41 7.51
N GLY A 17 -20.35 -4.37 8.10
CA GLY A 17 -19.81 -5.45 8.93
C GLY A 17 -19.26 -6.67 8.19
N GLN A 18 -19.31 -6.70 6.86
CA GLN A 18 -18.86 -7.86 6.08
C GLN A 18 -17.49 -7.68 5.42
N TYR A 19 -16.98 -6.46 5.31
CA TYR A 19 -15.75 -6.14 4.58
C TYR A 19 -14.66 -5.63 5.49
N ALA A 20 -13.42 -5.89 5.07
CA ALA A 20 -12.20 -5.31 5.61
C ALA A 20 -11.52 -4.50 4.49
N PHE A 21 -11.23 -3.24 4.73
CA PHE A 21 -10.73 -2.32 3.72
C PHE A 21 -9.23 -2.08 3.86
N PHE A 22 -8.54 -2.13 2.75
CA PHE A 22 -7.12 -1.84 2.64
C PHE A 22 -6.91 -0.82 1.52
N PHE A 23 -6.17 0.23 1.80
CA PHE A 23 -5.85 1.27 0.82
C PHE A 23 -4.35 1.47 0.73
N ASP A 24 -3.84 1.49 -0.49
CA ASP A 24 -2.56 2.15 -0.75
C ASP A 24 -2.74 3.68 -0.63
N VAL A 25 -1.63 4.42 -0.58
CA VAL A 25 -1.66 5.87 -0.37
C VAL A 25 -1.25 6.64 -1.62
N ASP A 26 -0.01 6.48 -2.08
CA ASP A 26 0.54 7.23 -3.20
C ASP A 26 -0.04 6.74 -4.53
N GLY A 27 -0.76 7.57 -5.26
CA GLY A 27 -1.46 7.19 -6.49
C GLY A 27 -2.86 6.59 -6.25
N THR A 28 -3.27 6.43 -4.98
CA THR A 28 -4.56 5.85 -4.58
C THR A 28 -5.38 6.83 -3.75
N LEU A 29 -4.98 7.15 -2.52
CA LEU A 29 -5.62 8.15 -1.65
C LEU A 29 -5.02 9.54 -1.81
N ALA A 30 -3.84 9.64 -2.38
CA ALA A 30 -3.14 10.90 -2.63
C ALA A 30 -2.58 10.90 -4.04
N ALA A 31 -2.72 12.00 -4.74
CA ALA A 31 -2.12 12.16 -6.06
C ALA A 31 -0.58 12.12 -5.98
N ILE A 32 0.03 11.44 -6.95
CA ILE A 32 1.50 11.38 -7.05
C ILE A 32 2.06 12.77 -7.25
N GLN A 33 3.04 13.14 -6.45
CA GLN A 33 3.74 14.41 -6.52
C GLN A 33 5.20 14.23 -6.97
N SER A 34 5.82 15.32 -7.43
CA SER A 34 7.23 15.32 -7.83
C SER A 34 8.18 15.10 -6.64
N ARG A 35 7.73 15.44 -5.43
CA ARG A 35 8.46 15.27 -4.17
C ARG A 35 7.58 14.57 -3.14
N PRO A 36 8.10 13.59 -2.40
CA PRO A 36 7.34 12.85 -1.39
C PRO A 36 6.72 13.74 -0.30
N GLU A 37 7.39 14.84 0.05
CA GLU A 37 6.94 15.78 1.09
C GLU A 37 5.75 16.64 0.64
N ALA A 38 5.51 16.73 -0.67
CA ALA A 38 4.39 17.49 -1.25
C ALA A 38 3.09 16.67 -1.33
N VAL A 39 3.16 15.37 -1.02
CA VAL A 39 1.99 14.47 -1.03
C VAL A 39 1.08 14.82 0.15
N PHE A 40 -0.22 14.84 -0.10
CA PHE A 40 -1.23 15.04 0.95
C PHE A 40 -2.51 14.26 0.62
N ILE A 41 -3.24 13.87 1.65
CA ILE A 41 -4.58 13.32 1.53
C ILE A 41 -5.57 14.45 1.87
N PRO A 42 -6.58 14.75 1.03
CA PRO A 42 -7.57 15.77 1.34
C PRO A 42 -8.30 15.48 2.66
N GLN A 43 -8.56 16.51 3.47
CA GLN A 43 -9.21 16.35 4.76
C GLN A 43 -10.58 15.68 4.67
N GLN A 44 -11.33 15.96 3.60
CA GLN A 44 -12.60 15.28 3.33
C GLN A 44 -12.42 13.77 3.16
N VAL A 45 -11.37 13.34 2.48
CA VAL A 45 -11.06 11.90 2.28
C VAL A 45 -10.67 11.25 3.60
N ILE A 46 -9.89 11.94 4.45
CA ILE A 46 -9.57 11.46 5.80
C ILE A 46 -10.84 11.28 6.64
N ALA A 47 -11.77 12.24 6.59
CA ALA A 47 -13.05 12.11 7.27
C ALA A 47 -13.88 10.92 6.76
N GLN A 48 -13.86 10.69 5.44
CA GLN A 48 -14.53 9.52 4.83
C GLN A 48 -13.87 8.20 5.24
N LEU A 49 -12.54 8.15 5.36
CA LEU A 49 -11.84 6.96 5.88
C LEU A 49 -12.23 6.68 7.34
N GLN A 50 -12.37 7.72 8.17
CA GLN A 50 -12.84 7.58 9.53
C GLN A 50 -14.28 7.00 9.55
N GLN A 51 -15.20 7.56 8.78
CA GLN A 51 -16.56 7.04 8.68
C GLN A 51 -16.60 5.60 8.20
N LEU A 52 -15.81 5.25 7.17
CA LEU A 52 -15.73 3.88 6.68
C LEU A 52 -15.16 2.93 7.74
N SER A 53 -14.14 3.37 8.49
CA SER A 53 -13.57 2.63 9.62
C SER A 53 -14.64 2.35 10.69
N ASP A 54 -15.46 3.34 11.02
CA ASP A 54 -16.54 3.19 11.99
C ASP A 54 -17.60 2.18 11.49
N HIS A 55 -18.00 2.25 10.22
CA HIS A 55 -18.93 1.31 9.60
C HIS A 55 -18.42 -0.14 9.58
N CYS A 56 -17.12 -0.34 9.39
CA CYS A 56 -16.51 -1.67 9.42
C CYS A 56 -15.89 -2.03 10.77
N GLN A 57 -16.25 -1.30 11.85
CA GLN A 57 -15.79 -1.59 13.22
C GLN A 57 -14.27 -1.63 13.37
N GLY A 58 -13.57 -0.73 12.70
CA GLY A 58 -12.13 -0.63 12.71
C GLY A 58 -11.38 -1.55 11.73
N ALA A 59 -12.09 -2.31 10.88
CA ALA A 59 -11.47 -3.18 9.88
C ALA A 59 -11.03 -2.41 8.62
N LEU A 60 -10.27 -1.34 8.82
CA LEU A 60 -9.66 -0.53 7.77
C LEU A 60 -8.18 -0.34 8.06
N ALA A 61 -7.31 -0.53 7.06
CA ALA A 61 -5.88 -0.32 7.17
C ALA A 61 -5.30 0.41 5.96
N LEU A 62 -4.28 1.23 6.20
CA LEU A 62 -3.40 1.76 5.14
C LEU A 62 -2.25 0.79 4.89
N VAL A 63 -1.93 0.54 3.62
CA VAL A 63 -0.87 -0.41 3.22
C VAL A 63 0.02 0.25 2.17
N SER A 64 1.21 0.72 2.58
CA SER A 64 2.06 1.58 1.75
C SER A 64 3.54 1.24 1.83
N GLY A 65 4.31 1.72 0.85
CA GLY A 65 5.78 1.75 0.92
C GLY A 65 6.34 2.81 1.87
N ARG A 66 5.51 3.72 2.37
CA ARG A 66 5.90 4.74 3.36
C ARG A 66 6.04 4.14 4.76
N PRO A 67 6.97 4.64 5.60
CA PRO A 67 6.98 4.32 7.03
C PRO A 67 5.66 4.71 7.72
N ILE A 68 5.26 3.99 8.77
CA ILE A 68 4.01 4.26 9.51
C ILE A 68 3.98 5.69 10.06
N THR A 69 5.10 6.24 10.49
CA THR A 69 5.18 7.63 10.95
C THR A 69 4.78 8.66 9.88
N GLN A 70 5.09 8.39 8.62
CA GLN A 70 4.65 9.24 7.51
C GLN A 70 3.17 9.01 7.19
N LEU A 71 2.68 7.77 7.28
CA LEU A 71 1.25 7.48 7.12
C LEU A 71 0.41 8.20 8.17
N ASP A 72 0.86 8.21 9.42
CA ASP A 72 0.20 8.93 10.51
C ASP A 72 0.14 10.45 10.26
N ALA A 73 1.22 11.02 9.75
CA ALA A 73 1.25 12.44 9.41
C ALA A 73 0.30 12.78 8.24
N LEU A 74 0.22 11.92 7.23
CA LEU A 74 -0.64 12.10 6.05
C LEU A 74 -2.13 11.91 6.37
N ALA A 75 -2.45 10.95 7.23
CA ALA A 75 -3.83 10.58 7.54
C ALA A 75 -4.38 11.27 8.80
N ALA A 76 -3.60 12.14 9.45
CA ALA A 76 -4.05 12.81 10.67
C ALA A 76 -5.38 13.58 10.47
N PRO A 77 -6.34 13.48 11.39
CA PRO A 77 -6.28 12.84 12.73
C PRO A 77 -6.58 11.31 12.76
N TRP A 78 -6.84 10.67 11.64
CA TRP A 78 -7.07 9.22 11.63
C TRP A 78 -5.78 8.46 11.97
N HIS A 79 -5.88 7.49 12.89
CA HIS A 79 -4.74 6.73 13.41
C HIS A 79 -5.15 5.27 13.63
N GLY A 80 -5.43 4.58 12.54
CA GLY A 80 -5.88 3.18 12.54
C GLY A 80 -4.78 2.17 12.21
N PRO A 81 -5.16 0.91 11.99
CA PRO A 81 -4.26 -0.13 11.52
C PRO A 81 -3.50 0.28 10.27
N ALA A 82 -2.23 -0.13 10.18
CA ALA A 82 -1.39 0.24 9.04
C ALA A 82 -0.29 -0.79 8.78
N ALA A 83 0.10 -0.91 7.52
CA ALA A 83 1.31 -1.61 7.09
C ALA A 83 2.19 -0.63 6.31
N GLY A 84 3.31 -0.25 6.89
CA GLY A 84 4.34 0.60 6.30
C GLY A 84 5.52 -0.20 5.76
N VAL A 85 6.35 0.44 4.94
CA VAL A 85 7.53 -0.16 4.30
C VAL A 85 7.17 -1.50 3.65
N HIS A 86 6.08 -1.48 2.84
CA HIS A 86 5.52 -2.67 2.16
C HIS A 86 5.14 -3.84 3.10
N GLY A 87 4.86 -3.59 4.37
CA GLY A 87 4.51 -4.60 5.37
C GLY A 87 5.61 -4.96 6.36
N ALA A 88 6.75 -4.30 6.27
CA ALA A 88 7.85 -4.46 7.22
C ALA A 88 7.58 -3.83 8.59
N GLU A 89 6.79 -2.75 8.59
CA GLU A 89 6.19 -2.19 9.79
C GLU A 89 4.69 -2.49 9.76
N ARG A 90 4.13 -2.96 10.88
CA ARG A 90 2.70 -3.24 11.00
C ARG A 90 2.18 -2.73 12.32
N ARG A 91 1.08 -2.01 12.29
CA ARG A 91 0.30 -1.63 13.46
C ARG A 91 -1.06 -2.30 13.39
N ASN A 92 -1.38 -3.07 14.40
CA ASN A 92 -2.69 -3.72 14.52
C ASN A 92 -3.76 -2.76 15.07
N ALA A 93 -5.00 -3.25 15.20
CA ALA A 93 -6.13 -2.44 15.70
C ALA A 93 -5.98 -2.06 17.18
N GLN A 94 -5.14 -2.74 17.95
CA GLN A 94 -4.83 -2.42 19.35
C GLN A 94 -3.73 -1.36 19.47
N GLY A 95 -3.18 -0.90 18.33
CA GLY A 95 -2.08 0.07 18.30
C GLY A 95 -0.69 -0.55 18.54
N GLU A 96 -0.59 -1.87 18.63
CA GLU A 96 0.67 -2.57 18.80
C GLU A 96 1.48 -2.52 17.50
N LEU A 97 2.71 -2.01 17.61
CA LEU A 97 3.61 -1.85 16.48
C LEU A 97 4.57 -3.03 16.40
N HIS A 98 4.47 -3.77 15.33
CA HIS A 98 5.39 -4.84 14.98
C HIS A 98 6.32 -4.38 13.85
N ARG A 99 7.65 -4.54 14.06
CA ARG A 99 8.68 -4.22 13.06
C ARG A 99 9.55 -5.42 12.83
N ILE A 100 9.77 -5.72 11.57
CA ILE A 100 10.80 -6.66 11.18
C ILE A 100 12.11 -5.86 11.09
N SER A 101 13.16 -6.28 11.75
CA SER A 101 14.46 -5.64 11.71
C SER A 101 15.50 -6.60 11.14
N LEU A 102 16.44 -6.06 10.39
CA LEU A 102 17.67 -6.79 10.08
C LEU A 102 18.53 -6.92 11.34
N PRO A 103 19.33 -7.98 11.48
CA PRO A 103 20.40 -7.97 12.47
C PRO A 103 21.26 -6.72 12.31
N ALA A 104 21.59 -6.06 13.42
CA ALA A 104 22.30 -4.76 13.39
C ALA A 104 23.60 -4.80 12.58
N GLU A 105 24.33 -5.91 12.67
CA GLU A 105 25.58 -6.12 11.90
C GLU A 105 25.31 -6.18 10.38
N VAL A 106 24.22 -6.82 9.96
CA VAL A 106 23.81 -6.91 8.54
C VAL A 106 23.37 -5.55 8.04
N GLU A 107 22.53 -4.84 8.82
CA GLU A 107 22.09 -3.49 8.46
C GLU A 107 23.26 -2.54 8.30
N GLN A 108 24.19 -2.53 9.25
CA GLN A 108 25.36 -1.65 9.21
C GLN A 108 26.29 -1.98 8.04
N ALA A 109 26.58 -3.25 7.81
CA ALA A 109 27.43 -3.70 6.70
C ALA A 109 26.83 -3.35 5.35
N LEU A 110 25.50 -3.61 5.18
CA LEU A 110 24.78 -3.29 3.95
C LEU A 110 24.71 -1.78 3.71
N ARG A 111 24.42 -0.99 4.75
CA ARG A 111 24.41 0.47 4.68
C ARG A 111 25.76 1.01 4.20
N GLN A 112 26.87 0.56 4.79
CA GLN A 112 28.20 1.00 4.41
C GLN A 112 28.53 0.63 2.97
N GLU A 113 28.26 -0.61 2.56
CA GLU A 113 28.50 -1.08 1.19
C GLU A 113 27.74 -0.23 0.16
N LEU A 114 26.46 0.04 0.42
CA LEU A 114 25.63 0.83 -0.49
C LEU A 114 26.08 2.29 -0.55
N GLN A 115 26.41 2.90 0.59
CA GLN A 115 26.90 4.28 0.66
C GLN A 115 28.21 4.45 -0.09
N ASP A 116 29.17 3.55 0.12
CA ASP A 116 30.50 3.62 -0.51
C ASP A 116 30.40 3.46 -2.03
N ALA A 117 29.59 2.52 -2.50
CA ALA A 117 29.41 2.31 -3.93
C ALA A 117 28.69 3.48 -4.61
N MET A 118 27.61 3.98 -4.00
CA MET A 118 26.80 5.06 -4.59
C MET A 118 27.49 6.43 -4.51
N ALA A 119 28.48 6.62 -3.64
CA ALA A 119 29.27 7.84 -3.58
C ALA A 119 30.02 8.14 -4.90
N GLY A 120 30.34 7.11 -5.69
CA GLY A 120 30.94 7.22 -7.01
C GLY A 120 29.95 7.56 -8.14
N TRP A 121 28.64 7.64 -7.87
CA TRP A 121 27.58 7.82 -8.86
C TRP A 121 26.76 9.10 -8.59
N PRO A 122 27.24 10.27 -9.06
CA PRO A 122 26.54 11.54 -8.82
C PRO A 122 25.10 11.52 -9.33
N GLY A 123 24.15 12.02 -8.52
CA GLY A 123 22.73 12.06 -8.84
C GLY A 123 21.95 10.83 -8.40
N THR A 124 22.63 9.79 -7.90
CA THR A 124 21.96 8.69 -7.17
C THR A 124 21.74 9.08 -5.71
N GLN A 125 20.73 8.47 -5.08
CA GLN A 125 20.42 8.72 -3.68
C GLN A 125 20.08 7.42 -2.97
N LEU A 126 20.70 7.18 -1.81
CA LEU A 126 20.34 6.10 -0.91
C LEU A 126 19.37 6.61 0.14
N GLU A 127 18.19 6.00 0.22
CA GLU A 127 17.21 6.24 1.27
C GLU A 127 17.16 5.01 2.18
N VAL A 128 17.30 5.22 3.49
CA VAL A 128 17.22 4.17 4.49
C VAL A 128 15.84 4.23 5.15
N LYS A 129 15.05 3.16 4.96
CA LYS A 129 13.68 3.02 5.48
C LYS A 129 13.62 1.99 6.63
N GLY A 130 14.44 2.19 7.66
CA GLY A 130 14.58 1.21 8.74
C GLY A 130 15.30 -0.05 8.25
N MET A 131 14.57 -1.10 7.91
CA MET A 131 15.14 -2.37 7.43
C MET A 131 15.22 -2.50 5.90
N ALA A 132 14.70 -1.51 5.15
CA ALA A 132 14.75 -1.47 3.69
C ALA A 132 15.67 -0.33 3.24
N PHE A 133 16.34 -0.55 2.12
CA PHE A 133 17.22 0.42 1.48
C PHE A 133 16.70 0.68 0.08
N ALA A 134 16.33 1.94 -0.22
CA ALA A 134 15.90 2.34 -1.55
C ALA A 134 17.04 3.07 -2.27
N LEU A 135 17.46 2.52 -3.40
CA LEU A 135 18.50 3.02 -4.25
C LEU A 135 17.87 3.78 -5.42
N HIS A 136 17.81 5.10 -5.32
CA HIS A 136 17.19 5.97 -6.34
C HIS A 136 18.20 6.37 -7.40
N TYR A 137 17.78 6.30 -8.68
CA TYR A 137 18.61 6.70 -9.83
C TYR A 137 17.84 7.58 -10.84
N ARG A 138 16.68 8.14 -10.44
CA ARG A 138 15.86 9.00 -11.32
C ARG A 138 16.61 10.18 -11.93
N GLN A 139 17.53 10.80 -11.17
CA GLN A 139 18.35 11.92 -11.62
C GLN A 139 19.70 11.46 -12.22
N ALA A 140 19.92 10.17 -12.34
CA ALA A 140 21.18 9.56 -12.75
C ALA A 140 20.93 8.26 -13.54
N MET A 141 20.06 8.31 -14.56
CA MET A 141 19.63 7.15 -15.36
C MET A 141 20.81 6.39 -16.01
N GLN A 142 21.93 7.06 -16.26
CA GLN A 142 23.17 6.44 -16.75
C GLN A 142 23.74 5.39 -15.78
N HIS A 143 23.39 5.46 -14.49
CA HIS A 143 23.82 4.52 -13.45
C HIS A 143 22.81 3.43 -13.12
N GLU A 144 21.69 3.33 -13.87
CA GLU A 144 20.67 2.32 -13.62
C GLU A 144 21.24 0.89 -13.54
N GLN A 145 22.07 0.52 -14.52
CA GLN A 145 22.65 -0.83 -14.57
C GLN A 145 23.63 -1.09 -13.41
N ASP A 146 24.39 -0.07 -12.99
CA ASP A 146 25.32 -0.18 -11.88
C ASP A 146 24.59 -0.33 -10.56
N VAL A 147 23.53 0.47 -10.35
CA VAL A 147 22.63 0.38 -9.18
C VAL A 147 21.96 -0.98 -9.11
N MET A 148 21.40 -1.48 -10.21
CA MET A 148 20.78 -2.81 -10.25
C MET A 148 21.78 -3.91 -9.93
N ARG A 149 22.99 -3.85 -10.51
CA ARG A 149 24.06 -4.83 -10.24
C ARG A 149 24.50 -4.81 -8.78
N LEU A 150 24.66 -3.64 -8.18
CA LEU A 150 24.96 -3.48 -6.76
C LEU A 150 23.87 -4.13 -5.90
N ALA A 151 22.61 -3.83 -6.17
CA ALA A 151 21.49 -4.40 -5.43
C ALA A 151 21.44 -5.92 -5.53
N GLU A 152 21.65 -6.49 -6.72
CA GLU A 152 21.72 -7.94 -6.93
C GLU A 152 22.90 -8.60 -6.18
N GLN A 153 24.05 -7.95 -6.15
CA GLN A 153 25.23 -8.44 -5.41
C GLN A 153 24.98 -8.42 -3.90
N SER A 154 24.37 -7.35 -3.40
CA SER A 154 24.03 -7.21 -1.98
C SER A 154 23.05 -8.30 -1.54
N VAL A 155 22.00 -8.60 -2.31
CA VAL A 155 21.04 -9.67 -1.98
C VAL A 155 21.71 -11.06 -2.02
N LYS A 156 22.67 -11.30 -2.92
CA LYS A 156 23.44 -12.55 -2.94
C LYS A 156 24.36 -12.68 -1.72
N ARG A 157 24.90 -11.56 -1.24
CA ARG A 157 25.83 -11.54 -0.10
C ARG A 157 25.12 -11.65 1.24
N PHE A 158 23.91 -11.09 1.36
CA PHE A 158 23.11 -11.09 2.57
C PHE A 158 21.85 -11.96 2.42
N PRO A 159 21.90 -13.25 2.76
CA PRO A 159 20.75 -14.16 2.65
C PRO A 159 19.54 -13.65 3.44
N GLY A 160 18.35 -13.87 2.92
CA GLY A 160 17.10 -13.40 3.53
C GLY A 160 16.67 -12.00 3.06
N LEU A 161 17.40 -11.37 2.15
CA LEU A 161 16.99 -10.17 1.46
C LEU A 161 16.39 -10.48 0.08
N ALA A 162 15.55 -9.57 -0.42
CA ALA A 162 14.95 -9.61 -1.75
C ALA A 162 15.00 -8.23 -2.39
N LEU A 163 14.97 -8.20 -3.72
CA LEU A 163 14.85 -6.98 -4.50
C LEU A 163 13.40 -6.69 -4.82
N GLN A 164 13.05 -5.41 -4.77
CA GLN A 164 11.79 -4.90 -5.29
C GLN A 164 12.08 -3.74 -6.24
N PRO A 165 11.97 -3.98 -7.57
CA PRO A 165 12.08 -2.92 -8.56
C PRO A 165 10.90 -1.95 -8.47
N GLY A 166 11.20 -0.65 -8.67
CA GLY A 166 10.23 0.42 -8.78
C GLY A 166 10.58 1.38 -9.93
N LYS A 167 9.85 2.47 -10.05
CA LYS A 167 10.08 3.46 -11.12
C LYS A 167 11.30 4.34 -10.81
N CYS A 168 12.44 4.02 -11.44
CA CYS A 168 13.75 4.65 -11.22
C CYS A 168 14.29 4.48 -9.78
N VAL A 169 13.98 3.35 -9.17
CA VAL A 169 14.43 2.93 -7.84
C VAL A 169 14.48 1.41 -7.77
N VAL A 170 15.39 0.86 -6.98
CA VAL A 170 15.33 -0.53 -6.54
C VAL A 170 15.43 -0.57 -5.01
N GLU A 171 14.55 -1.33 -4.39
CA GLU A 171 14.58 -1.54 -2.95
C GLU A 171 15.21 -2.88 -2.60
N ILE A 172 16.07 -2.88 -1.59
CA ILE A 172 16.60 -4.08 -0.92
C ILE A 172 15.86 -4.17 0.41
N LYS A 173 15.14 -5.27 0.62
CA LYS A 173 14.31 -5.49 1.81
C LYS A 173 14.33 -6.95 2.25
N PRO A 174 13.91 -7.30 3.47
CA PRO A 174 13.75 -8.70 3.86
C PRO A 174 12.81 -9.45 2.90
N ALA A 175 13.18 -10.69 2.58
CA ALA A 175 12.38 -11.57 1.73
C ALA A 175 11.05 -11.93 2.40
N GLY A 176 10.00 -12.18 1.59
CA GLY A 176 8.68 -12.54 2.10
C GLY A 176 7.87 -11.37 2.66
N ILE A 177 8.40 -10.14 2.54
CA ILE A 177 7.70 -8.93 2.97
C ILE A 177 7.16 -8.21 1.73
N ASP A 178 5.85 -8.19 1.60
CA ASP A 178 5.13 -7.44 0.59
C ASP A 178 3.73 -7.07 1.09
N LYS A 179 3.02 -6.25 0.32
CA LYS A 179 1.67 -5.78 0.68
C LYS A 179 0.67 -6.94 0.80
N GLY A 180 0.84 -8.02 0.04
CA GLY A 180 0.00 -9.21 0.11
C GLY A 180 0.17 -9.98 1.42
N ALA A 181 1.42 -10.17 1.86
CA ALA A 181 1.71 -10.78 3.15
C ALA A 181 1.16 -9.93 4.30
N ALA A 182 1.31 -8.60 4.22
CA ALA A 182 0.78 -7.69 5.23
C ALA A 182 -0.75 -7.74 5.35
N ILE A 183 -1.46 -7.73 4.21
CA ILE A 183 -2.92 -7.88 4.17
C ILE A 183 -3.32 -9.25 4.75
N SER A 184 -2.66 -10.32 4.32
CA SER A 184 -2.98 -11.68 4.81
C SER A 184 -2.80 -11.82 6.32
N ASP A 185 -1.76 -11.21 6.89
CA ASP A 185 -1.53 -11.22 8.33
C ASP A 185 -2.58 -10.39 9.09
N LEU A 186 -2.96 -9.22 8.60
CA LEU A 186 -4.03 -8.43 9.20
C LEU A 186 -5.37 -9.17 9.15
N MET A 187 -5.66 -9.86 8.05
CA MET A 187 -6.89 -10.66 7.88
C MET A 187 -7.02 -11.83 8.88
N GLN A 188 -5.95 -12.23 9.55
CA GLN A 188 -6.00 -13.26 10.59
C GLN A 188 -6.35 -12.69 11.98
N GLN A 189 -6.40 -11.37 12.14
CA GLN A 189 -6.59 -10.71 13.42
C GLN A 189 -7.92 -9.95 13.47
N ALA A 190 -8.50 -9.83 14.68
CA ALA A 190 -9.62 -8.92 14.86
C ALA A 190 -9.16 -7.44 14.66
N PRO A 191 -9.97 -6.60 14.03
CA PRO A 191 -11.34 -6.79 13.56
C PRO A 191 -11.48 -7.32 12.13
N PHE A 192 -10.38 -7.66 11.44
CA PHE A 192 -10.37 -8.07 10.02
C PHE A 192 -10.81 -9.53 9.81
N ALA A 193 -10.53 -10.40 10.78
CA ALA A 193 -10.76 -11.84 10.66
C ALA A 193 -12.24 -12.16 10.33
N GLY A 194 -12.44 -13.08 9.37
CA GLY A 194 -13.74 -13.53 8.92
C GLY A 194 -14.48 -12.57 7.97
N ARG A 195 -13.85 -11.46 7.58
CA ARG A 195 -14.42 -10.49 6.63
C ARG A 195 -13.90 -10.73 5.22
N THR A 196 -14.59 -10.15 4.24
CA THR A 196 -14.15 -10.14 2.84
C THR A 196 -13.18 -8.97 2.63
N PRO A 197 -11.92 -9.20 2.23
CA PRO A 197 -10.97 -8.12 2.01
C PRO A 197 -11.31 -7.31 0.74
N VAL A 198 -11.16 -6.00 0.83
CA VAL A 198 -11.21 -5.05 -0.30
C VAL A 198 -9.89 -4.31 -0.32
N PHE A 199 -9.14 -4.38 -1.42
CA PHE A 199 -7.88 -3.68 -1.55
C PHE A 199 -7.85 -2.81 -2.81
N ILE A 200 -7.47 -1.54 -2.63
CA ILE A 200 -7.34 -0.55 -3.70
C ILE A 200 -5.88 -0.08 -3.76
N GLY A 201 -5.28 -0.12 -4.95
CA GLY A 201 -3.90 0.28 -5.18
C GLY A 201 -3.61 0.63 -6.63
N ASP A 202 -2.47 1.30 -6.91
CA ASP A 202 -2.14 1.84 -8.23
C ASP A 202 -0.84 1.29 -8.84
N ASP A 203 0.07 0.73 -8.04
CA ASP A 203 1.43 0.42 -8.48
C ASP A 203 1.70 -1.09 -8.58
N LEU A 204 2.86 -1.42 -9.14
CA LEU A 204 3.37 -2.79 -9.25
C LEU A 204 3.49 -3.50 -7.89
N THR A 205 3.78 -2.75 -6.84
CA THR A 205 3.88 -3.28 -5.46
C THR A 205 2.54 -3.75 -4.92
N ASP A 206 1.42 -3.24 -5.48
CA ASP A 206 0.06 -3.62 -5.10
C ASP A 206 -0.38 -4.95 -5.71
N GLU A 207 0.27 -5.40 -6.78
CA GLU A 207 -0.08 -6.65 -7.46
C GLU A 207 -0.04 -7.87 -6.50
N LYS A 208 0.90 -7.89 -5.55
CA LYS A 208 0.94 -8.92 -4.50
C LYS A 208 -0.26 -8.83 -3.57
N GLY A 209 -0.70 -7.61 -3.27
CA GLY A 209 -1.92 -7.36 -2.51
C GLY A 209 -3.17 -7.84 -3.25
N PHE A 210 -3.28 -7.54 -4.55
CA PHE A 210 -4.39 -8.02 -5.37
C PHE A 210 -4.45 -9.55 -5.42
N VAL A 211 -3.31 -10.22 -5.62
CA VAL A 211 -3.24 -11.69 -5.60
C VAL A 211 -3.71 -12.26 -4.25
N ALA A 212 -3.24 -11.67 -3.13
CA ALA A 212 -3.63 -12.13 -1.79
C ALA A 212 -5.13 -11.93 -1.50
N VAL A 213 -5.69 -10.82 -1.95
CA VAL A 213 -7.13 -10.51 -1.81
C VAL A 213 -7.97 -11.43 -2.70
N ASN A 214 -7.56 -11.66 -3.95
CA ASN A 214 -8.25 -12.56 -4.86
C ASN A 214 -8.27 -14.01 -4.34
N ALA A 215 -7.16 -14.47 -3.74
CA ALA A 215 -7.09 -15.81 -3.14
C ALA A 215 -8.07 -15.98 -1.97
N GLN A 216 -8.48 -14.89 -1.33
CA GLN A 216 -9.50 -14.85 -0.26
C GLN A 216 -10.91 -14.50 -0.78
N GLN A 217 -11.13 -14.59 -2.09
CA GLN A 217 -12.40 -14.24 -2.75
C GLN A 217 -12.84 -12.79 -2.46
N GLY A 218 -11.87 -11.91 -2.26
CA GLY A 218 -12.06 -10.50 -1.99
C GLY A 218 -12.23 -9.65 -3.26
N ILE A 219 -12.24 -8.35 -3.06
CA ILE A 219 -12.43 -7.33 -4.09
C ILE A 219 -11.10 -6.58 -4.27
N SER A 220 -10.46 -6.75 -5.41
CA SER A 220 -9.21 -6.07 -5.75
C SER A 220 -9.47 -5.01 -6.83
N ILE A 221 -9.01 -3.80 -6.60
CA ILE A 221 -9.29 -2.63 -7.44
C ILE A 221 -7.98 -1.94 -7.82
N LYS A 222 -7.64 -1.96 -9.10
CA LYS A 222 -6.52 -1.22 -9.67
C LYS A 222 -6.91 0.23 -9.92
N VAL A 223 -6.07 1.18 -9.53
CA VAL A 223 -6.18 2.59 -9.93
C VAL A 223 -5.27 2.85 -11.12
N GLY A 224 -5.79 3.56 -12.13
CA GLY A 224 -5.07 3.89 -13.34
C GLY A 224 -4.96 2.74 -14.35
N GLU A 225 -4.16 2.95 -15.39
CA GLU A 225 -4.02 2.04 -16.52
C GLU A 225 -2.98 0.92 -16.29
N GLY A 226 -2.78 0.09 -17.31
CA GLY A 226 -1.81 -1.00 -17.33
C GLY A 226 -2.40 -2.36 -16.97
N SER A 227 -1.63 -3.43 -17.22
CA SER A 227 -2.01 -4.79 -16.84
C SER A 227 -2.00 -4.97 -15.33
N SER A 228 -2.95 -5.74 -14.80
CA SER A 228 -3.07 -5.98 -13.35
C SER A 228 -3.75 -7.31 -13.08
N GLN A 229 -3.48 -7.88 -11.89
CA GLN A 229 -4.20 -9.02 -11.32
C GLN A 229 -5.51 -8.59 -10.61
N ALA A 230 -5.77 -7.29 -10.48
CA ALA A 230 -7.01 -6.79 -9.89
C ALA A 230 -8.23 -7.14 -10.75
N HIS A 231 -9.34 -7.45 -10.11
CA HIS A 231 -10.60 -7.81 -10.79
C HIS A 231 -11.36 -6.58 -11.29
N TYR A 232 -11.16 -5.42 -10.65
CA TYR A 232 -11.85 -4.16 -10.95
C TYR A 232 -10.85 -3.04 -11.17
N ARG A 233 -11.35 -1.91 -11.70
CA ARG A 233 -10.52 -0.75 -12.02
C ARG A 233 -11.24 0.56 -11.73
N LEU A 234 -10.50 1.52 -11.24
CA LEU A 234 -10.82 2.94 -11.18
C LEU A 234 -9.84 3.72 -12.07
N THR A 235 -10.29 4.79 -12.67
CA THR A 235 -9.48 5.54 -13.66
C THR A 235 -8.31 6.27 -13.02
N ASP A 236 -8.53 6.85 -11.85
CA ASP A 236 -7.60 7.76 -11.18
C ASP A 236 -7.96 7.94 -9.69
N VAL A 237 -7.23 8.82 -9.01
CA VAL A 237 -7.43 9.16 -7.59
C VAL A 237 -8.81 9.78 -7.34
N ASP A 238 -9.31 10.62 -8.25
CA ASP A 238 -10.64 11.24 -8.10
C ASP A 238 -11.75 10.19 -8.19
N ALA A 239 -11.57 9.17 -9.03
CA ALA A 239 -12.48 8.04 -9.07
C ALA A 239 -12.45 7.20 -7.77
N VAL A 240 -11.31 7.13 -7.06
CA VAL A 240 -11.25 6.51 -5.72
C VAL A 240 -12.10 7.32 -4.72
N TYR A 241 -12.01 8.64 -4.75
CA TYR A 241 -12.83 9.50 -3.88
C TYR A 241 -14.33 9.31 -4.14
N GLY A 242 -14.73 9.28 -5.41
CA GLY A 242 -16.12 9.02 -5.79
C GLY A 242 -16.59 7.62 -5.40
N TRP A 243 -15.71 6.62 -5.49
CA TRP A 243 -15.99 5.26 -5.03
C TRP A 243 -16.20 5.21 -3.50
N LEU A 244 -15.36 5.91 -2.74
CA LEU A 244 -15.43 6.00 -1.29
C LEU A 244 -16.74 6.65 -0.84
N GLU A 245 -17.13 7.77 -1.46
CA GLU A 245 -18.40 8.46 -1.19
C GLU A 245 -19.61 7.56 -1.45
N LYS A 246 -19.65 6.89 -2.61
CA LYS A 246 -20.74 5.96 -2.94
C LYS A 246 -20.80 4.78 -1.99
N THR A 247 -19.66 4.25 -1.58
CA THR A 247 -19.59 3.15 -0.63
C THR A 247 -20.19 3.54 0.72
N LEU A 248 -19.84 4.73 1.23
CA LEU A 248 -20.41 5.25 2.48
C LEU A 248 -21.93 5.39 2.40
N LEU A 249 -22.45 6.00 1.31
CA LEU A 249 -23.89 6.14 1.11
C LEU A 249 -24.62 4.78 1.12
N LEU A 250 -24.05 3.75 0.51
CA LEU A 250 -24.64 2.40 0.51
C LEU A 250 -24.63 1.78 1.91
N LEU A 251 -23.56 1.94 2.67
CA LEU A 251 -23.44 1.41 4.03
C LEU A 251 -24.39 2.12 5.01
N GLU A 252 -24.63 3.41 4.84
CA GLU A 252 -25.61 4.19 5.61
C GLU A 252 -27.05 3.70 5.34
N GLN A 253 -27.40 3.47 4.08
CA GLN A 253 -28.73 2.95 3.71
C GLN A 253 -29.00 1.55 4.27
N ASP A 254 -28.00 0.67 4.28
CA ASP A 254 -28.11 -0.67 4.86
C ASP A 254 -28.37 -0.63 6.38
N ASN A 255 -27.80 0.34 7.10
CA ASN A 255 -28.01 0.50 8.54
C ASN A 255 -29.42 1.01 8.86
N VAL A 256 -29.93 1.99 8.12
CA VAL A 256 -31.30 2.50 8.28
C VAL A 256 -32.33 1.39 8.00
N GLY A 257 -32.08 0.53 6.99
CA GLY A 257 -32.97 -0.59 6.67
C GLY A 257 -33.02 -1.70 7.75
N LYS A 258 -32.01 -1.77 8.62
CA LYS A 258 -31.97 -2.73 9.75
C LYS A 258 -32.69 -2.21 10.98
N GLU A 259 -32.65 -0.91 11.26
CA GLU A 259 -33.36 -0.28 12.40
C GLU A 259 -34.89 -0.34 12.26
N PHE A 260 -35.40 -0.38 11.02
CA PHE A 260 -36.84 -0.48 10.77
C PHE A 260 -37.38 -1.92 10.69
N ARG A 261 -36.56 -2.96 10.93
CA ARG A 261 -36.96 -4.38 10.89
C ARG A 261 -36.97 -5.07 12.26
N LEU A 262 -36.83 -4.30 13.34
CA LEU A 262 -37.03 -4.70 14.74
C LEU A 262 -38.38 -4.19 15.23
#